data_39ecd5cf38f8c1d610c8ff61f7b84a5f
#
_entry.id   39ecd5cf38f8c1d610c8ff61f7b84a5f
#
_cell.length_a   1.000
_cell.length_b   1.000
_cell.length_c   1.000
_cell.angle_alpha   90.00
_cell.angle_beta   90.00
_cell.angle_gamma   90.00
#
_symmetry.space_group_name_H-M   'P 1'
#
loop_
_entity.id
_entity.type
_entity.pdbx_description
1 polymer ?
#
loop_
_entity_poly.entity_id
_entity_poly.type
_entity_poly.pdbx_seq_one_letter_code
_entity_poly.pdbx_strand_id
1 'polypeptide(L)'
;MPFVIDFGGVLTIPKLTLAYSFRFRNWSGTRFVTDAYKSESDYYKMLSEENLTIASQYRQVYQARAGFEYLMEFNENFGISLRSGVAIFPAPDGDRHGDRTIISAGLGIPFGENMMMDAAFLSTSWSKQSSDSYTPYGAMEDVLSNRILVNVSYLFSRN
;
A
#
# COMPACT_ATOMS: atom_id res chain seq x y z
N MET A 1 -7.64 9.97 -15.67
CA MET A 1 -6.87 9.56 -14.46
C MET A 1 -7.67 9.92 -13.22
N PRO A 2 -7.63 9.11 -12.15
CA PRO A 2 -8.29 9.46 -10.89
C PRO A 2 -7.62 10.68 -10.26
N PHE A 3 -8.40 11.52 -9.61
CA PHE A 3 -7.88 12.58 -8.75
C PHE A 3 -7.24 11.96 -7.50
N VAL A 4 -6.03 12.41 -7.13
CA VAL A 4 -5.25 11.86 -6.02
C VAL A 4 -4.80 12.98 -5.09
N ILE A 5 -4.97 12.78 -3.78
CA ILE A 5 -4.38 13.60 -2.73
C ILE A 5 -3.53 12.70 -1.85
N ASP A 6 -2.29 13.10 -1.63
CA ASP A 6 -1.35 12.45 -0.71
C ASP A 6 -1.00 13.39 0.44
N PHE A 7 -1.03 12.85 1.64
CA PHE A 7 -0.64 13.55 2.86
C PHE A 7 0.17 12.60 3.75
N GLY A 8 1.23 13.09 4.37
CA GLY A 8 2.03 12.28 5.28
C GLY A 8 2.99 13.12 6.11
N GLY A 9 3.52 12.49 7.15
CA GLY A 9 4.47 13.13 8.04
C GLY A 9 5.30 12.13 8.82
N VAL A 10 6.39 12.64 9.38
CA VAL A 10 7.28 11.91 10.28
C VAL A 10 7.52 12.79 11.51
N LEU A 11 7.37 12.17 12.68
CA LEU A 11 7.74 12.77 13.96
C LEU A 11 8.90 11.96 14.53
N THR A 12 10.04 12.63 14.75
CA THR A 12 11.21 12.01 15.36
C THR A 12 11.51 12.68 16.70
N ILE A 13 11.58 11.88 17.74
CA ILE A 13 12.07 12.24 19.08
C ILE A 13 13.23 11.29 19.43
N PRO A 14 14.05 11.54 20.44
CA PRO A 14 15.39 10.91 20.57
C PRO A 14 15.52 9.42 20.38
N LYS A 15 14.51 8.62 20.70
CA LYS A 15 14.54 7.16 20.55
C LYS A 15 13.36 6.60 19.76
N LEU A 16 12.45 7.48 19.33
CA LEU A 16 11.21 7.07 18.68
C LEU A 16 10.98 7.88 17.41
N THR A 17 10.75 7.19 16.32
CA THR A 17 10.25 7.77 15.07
C THR A 17 8.88 7.22 14.77
N LEU A 18 7.92 8.12 14.53
CA LEU A 18 6.58 7.79 14.08
C LEU A 18 6.41 8.31 12.66
N ALA A 19 5.91 7.48 11.77
CA ALA A 19 5.62 7.85 10.38
C ALA A 19 4.18 7.51 10.05
N TYR A 20 3.54 8.38 9.28
CA TYR A 20 2.20 8.12 8.77
C TYR A 20 2.05 8.67 7.36
N SER A 21 1.19 8.04 6.58
CA SER A 21 0.77 8.57 5.31
C SER A 21 -0.69 8.20 5.02
N PHE A 22 -1.35 9.12 4.34
CA PHE A 22 -2.73 8.98 3.93
C PHE A 22 -2.82 9.34 2.45
N ARG A 23 -3.57 8.55 1.68
CA ARG A 23 -3.81 8.77 0.26
C ARG A 23 -5.29 8.63 -0.04
N PHE A 24 -5.86 9.65 -0.62
CA PHE A 24 -7.18 9.64 -1.21
C PHE A 24 -7.09 9.47 -2.72
N ARG A 25 -7.92 8.60 -3.28
CA ARG A 25 -8.09 8.43 -4.74
C ARG A 25 -9.56 8.37 -5.09
N ASN A 26 -9.97 9.23 -6.02
CA ASN A 26 -11.33 9.22 -6.56
C ASN A 26 -11.37 8.45 -7.88
N TRP A 27 -11.56 7.13 -7.80
CA TRP A 27 -11.68 6.28 -8.98
C TRP A 27 -13.01 6.45 -9.70
N SER A 28 -14.11 6.65 -8.98
CA SER A 28 -15.43 6.87 -9.56
C SER A 28 -15.51 8.16 -10.41
N GLY A 29 -14.58 9.09 -10.20
CA GLY A 29 -14.44 10.31 -11.00
C GLY A 29 -13.59 10.15 -12.26
N THR A 30 -13.01 8.96 -12.49
CA THR A 30 -12.24 8.70 -13.71
C THR A 30 -13.14 8.68 -14.92
N ARG A 31 -12.73 9.34 -16.00
CA ARG A 31 -13.51 9.39 -17.25
C ARG A 31 -12.59 9.29 -18.45
N PHE A 32 -13.08 8.62 -19.47
CA PHE A 32 -12.53 8.70 -20.82
C PHE A 32 -13.09 9.95 -21.49
N VAL A 33 -12.22 10.76 -22.07
CA VAL A 33 -12.55 11.98 -22.80
C VAL A 33 -11.90 11.89 -24.16
N THR A 34 -12.66 12.25 -25.21
CA THR A 34 -12.14 12.36 -26.58
C THR A 34 -12.77 13.54 -27.28
N ASP A 35 -11.93 14.31 -27.96
CA ASP A 35 -12.36 15.39 -28.86
C ASP A 35 -12.43 14.90 -30.31
N ALA A 36 -12.07 13.63 -30.57
CA ALA A 36 -11.97 13.06 -31.90
C ALA A 36 -13.31 12.71 -32.54
N TYR A 37 -14.37 12.58 -31.75
CA TYR A 37 -15.69 12.13 -32.21
C TYR A 37 -16.78 13.13 -31.85
N LYS A 38 -17.72 13.31 -32.77
CA LYS A 38 -18.92 14.11 -32.51
C LYS A 38 -19.81 13.40 -31.49
N SER A 39 -20.56 14.19 -30.70
CA SER A 39 -21.41 13.69 -29.61
C SER A 39 -22.51 12.69 -30.06
N GLU A 40 -22.84 12.68 -31.35
CA GLU A 40 -23.85 11.77 -31.93
C GLU A 40 -23.24 10.48 -32.49
N SER A 41 -21.90 10.32 -32.48
CA SER A 41 -21.23 9.10 -32.97
C SER A 41 -21.46 7.93 -32.03
N ASP A 42 -21.51 6.70 -32.58
CA ASP A 42 -21.64 5.49 -31.77
C ASP A 42 -20.45 5.32 -30.81
N TYR A 43 -19.24 5.76 -31.18
CA TYR A 43 -18.08 5.77 -30.32
C TYR A 43 -18.25 6.68 -29.10
N TYR A 44 -18.88 7.84 -29.28
CA TYR A 44 -19.15 8.73 -28.16
C TYR A 44 -20.16 8.11 -27.18
N LYS A 45 -21.18 7.43 -27.69
CA LYS A 45 -22.15 6.70 -26.88
C LYS A 45 -21.46 5.59 -26.09
N MET A 46 -20.62 4.78 -26.74
CA MET A 46 -19.85 3.73 -26.07
C MET A 46 -18.96 4.28 -24.95
N LEU A 47 -18.25 5.39 -25.19
CA LEU A 47 -17.43 6.03 -24.15
C LEU A 47 -18.29 6.59 -23.00
N SER A 48 -19.46 7.08 -23.31
CA SER A 48 -20.41 7.56 -22.28
C SER A 48 -20.92 6.42 -21.40
N GLU A 49 -21.28 5.29 -22.00
CA GLU A 49 -21.68 4.08 -21.28
C GLU A 49 -20.55 3.52 -20.42
N GLU A 50 -19.32 3.49 -20.94
CA GLU A 50 -18.14 3.07 -20.19
C GLU A 50 -17.88 3.99 -18.98
N ASN A 51 -18.05 5.31 -19.16
CA ASN A 51 -17.92 6.28 -18.07
C ASN A 51 -18.98 6.09 -16.99
N LEU A 52 -20.22 5.72 -17.37
CA LEU A 52 -21.27 5.37 -16.41
C LEU A 52 -20.94 4.08 -15.66
N THR A 53 -20.40 3.09 -16.36
CA THR A 53 -19.91 1.83 -15.77
C THR A 53 -18.82 2.10 -14.74
N ILE A 54 -17.80 2.91 -15.10
CA ILE A 54 -16.75 3.32 -14.16
C ILE A 54 -17.34 4.00 -12.92
N ALA A 55 -18.24 4.96 -13.12
CA ALA A 55 -18.86 5.71 -12.02
C ALA A 55 -19.67 4.81 -11.07
N SER A 56 -20.27 3.73 -11.58
CA SER A 56 -21.08 2.80 -10.81
C SER A 56 -20.28 1.69 -10.14
N GLN A 57 -19.22 1.20 -10.78
CA GLN A 57 -18.44 0.06 -10.30
C GLN A 57 -17.26 0.47 -9.42
N TYR A 58 -16.68 1.66 -9.62
CA TYR A 58 -15.55 2.12 -8.86
C TYR A 58 -15.96 3.10 -7.77
N ARG A 59 -15.21 3.08 -6.66
CA ARG A 59 -15.44 3.93 -5.49
C ARG A 59 -14.25 4.84 -5.18
N GLN A 60 -14.49 5.77 -4.31
CA GLN A 60 -13.43 6.52 -3.65
C GLN A 60 -12.72 5.60 -2.66
N VAL A 61 -11.39 5.65 -2.63
CA VAL A 61 -10.57 4.86 -1.71
C VAL A 61 -9.65 5.72 -0.86
N TYR A 62 -9.51 5.33 0.40
CA TYR A 62 -8.68 5.97 1.39
C TYR A 62 -7.64 4.96 1.87
N GLN A 63 -6.39 5.15 1.47
CA GLN A 63 -5.27 4.33 1.92
C GLN A 63 -4.65 5.01 3.13
N ALA A 64 -4.37 4.24 4.16
CA ALA A 64 -3.69 4.71 5.36
C ALA A 64 -2.50 3.82 5.67
N ARG A 65 -1.41 4.43 6.13
CA ARG A 65 -0.21 3.73 6.60
C ARG A 65 0.28 4.40 7.85
N ALA A 66 0.69 3.61 8.82
CA ALA A 66 1.33 4.08 10.03
C ALA A 66 2.46 3.12 10.41
N GLY A 67 3.52 3.66 10.96
CA GLY A 67 4.64 2.86 11.43
C GLY A 67 5.41 3.60 12.51
N PHE A 68 6.14 2.82 13.29
CA PHE A 68 7.05 3.36 14.27
C PHE A 68 8.39 2.63 14.24
N GLU A 69 9.42 3.31 14.65
CA GLU A 69 10.74 2.79 14.93
C GLU A 69 11.15 3.24 16.32
N TYR A 70 11.60 2.30 17.14
CA TYR A 70 12.12 2.57 18.47
C TYR A 70 13.56 2.08 18.57
N LEU A 71 14.48 3.00 18.90
CA LEU A 71 15.89 2.69 19.12
C LEU A 71 16.08 2.26 20.58
N MET A 72 16.38 0.99 20.78
CA MET A 72 16.74 0.40 22.05
C MET A 72 18.26 0.40 22.19
N GLU A 73 18.80 1.32 22.98
CA GLU A 73 20.24 1.44 23.26
C GLU A 73 20.61 0.59 24.48
N PHE A 74 21.59 -0.29 24.31
CA PHE A 74 22.11 -1.13 25.39
C PHE A 74 23.40 -0.56 25.99
N ASN A 75 24.20 0.10 25.16
CA ASN A 75 25.40 0.85 25.57
C ASN A 75 25.74 1.91 24.51
N GLU A 76 26.81 2.68 24.72
CA GLU A 76 27.23 3.79 23.83
C GLU A 76 27.49 3.37 22.37
N ASN A 77 27.83 2.09 22.14
CA ASN A 77 28.23 1.58 20.83
C ASN A 77 27.26 0.55 20.24
N PHE A 78 26.21 0.15 20.96
CA PHE A 78 25.31 -0.89 20.52
C PHE A 78 23.86 -0.59 20.85
N GLY A 79 23.02 -0.63 19.84
CA GLY A 79 21.58 -0.49 19.93
C GLY A 79 20.89 -1.36 18.91
N ILE A 80 19.61 -1.58 19.08
CA ILE A 80 18.74 -2.32 18.15
C ILE A 80 17.55 -1.42 17.80
N SER A 81 17.27 -1.25 16.53
CA SER A 81 16.04 -0.60 16.05
C SER A 81 14.93 -1.62 15.96
N LEU A 82 13.84 -1.39 16.69
CA LEU A 82 12.60 -2.14 16.59
C LEU A 82 11.63 -1.36 15.71
N ARG A 83 11.08 -2.03 14.69
CA ARG A 83 10.17 -1.40 13.73
C ARG A 83 8.87 -2.16 13.66
N SER A 84 7.76 -1.45 13.54
CA SER A 84 6.47 -2.06 13.22
C SER A 84 5.64 -1.11 12.38
N GLY A 85 4.70 -1.67 11.61
CA GLY A 85 3.84 -0.87 10.78
C GLY A 85 2.57 -1.59 10.37
N VAL A 86 1.58 -0.79 10.02
CA VAL A 86 0.31 -1.23 9.45
C VAL A 86 -0.03 -0.38 8.23
N ALA A 87 -0.59 -1.02 7.22
CA ALA A 87 -1.06 -0.33 6.04
C ALA A 87 -2.37 -0.95 5.56
N ILE A 88 -3.31 -0.11 5.13
CA ILE A 88 -4.62 -0.48 4.59
C ILE A 88 -4.70 0.05 3.17
N PHE A 89 -4.97 -0.84 2.23
CA PHE A 89 -5.10 -0.56 0.81
C PHE A 89 -6.46 -1.04 0.31
N PRO A 90 -7.51 -0.22 0.40
CA PRO A 90 -8.81 -0.57 -0.13
C PRO A 90 -8.75 -0.75 -1.65
N ALA A 91 -9.44 -1.75 -2.16
CA ALA A 91 -9.62 -1.94 -3.59
C ALA A 91 -10.56 -0.86 -4.15
N PRO A 92 -10.37 -0.45 -5.41
CA PRO A 92 -11.21 0.57 -6.03
C PRO A 92 -12.59 0.04 -6.46
N ASP A 93 -12.77 -1.27 -6.54
CA ASP A 93 -14.04 -1.91 -6.89
C ASP A 93 -15.09 -1.76 -5.78
N GLY A 94 -16.36 -1.72 -6.16
CA GLY A 94 -17.48 -1.56 -5.25
C GLY A 94 -17.65 -2.71 -4.26
N ASP A 95 -17.22 -3.91 -4.66
CA ASP A 95 -17.45 -5.15 -3.91
C ASP A 95 -16.46 -5.36 -2.76
N ARG A 96 -15.42 -4.53 -2.66
CA ARG A 96 -14.37 -4.60 -1.63
C ARG A 96 -13.57 -5.90 -1.58
N HIS A 97 -13.70 -6.73 -2.61
CA HIS A 97 -13.01 -8.03 -2.71
C HIS A 97 -11.53 -7.88 -3.02
N GLY A 98 -10.80 -7.11 -2.52
CA GLY A 98 -9.38 -6.88 -2.79
C GLY A 98 -8.77 -5.92 -1.80
N ASP A 99 -9.56 -5.54 -0.77
CA ASP A 99 -9.07 -4.72 0.32
C ASP A 99 -7.89 -5.45 0.97
N ARG A 100 -6.73 -4.80 1.04
CA ARG A 100 -5.50 -5.39 1.57
C ARG A 100 -5.10 -4.73 2.86
N THR A 101 -4.79 -5.57 3.85
CA THR A 101 -4.17 -5.13 5.10
C THR A 101 -2.76 -5.70 5.17
N ILE A 102 -1.79 -4.87 5.48
CA ILE A 102 -0.39 -5.25 5.66
C ILE A 102 0.00 -4.92 7.10
N ILE A 103 0.57 -5.91 7.78
CA ILE A 103 1.20 -5.74 9.09
C ILE A 103 2.67 -6.10 8.93
N SER A 104 3.55 -5.32 9.53
CA SER A 104 4.99 -5.57 9.48
C SER A 104 5.63 -5.43 10.86
N ALA A 105 6.67 -6.22 11.09
CA ALA A 105 7.57 -6.09 12.21
C ALA A 105 9.02 -6.25 11.71
N GLY A 106 9.96 -5.52 12.28
CA GLY A 106 11.35 -5.55 11.83
C GLY A 106 12.34 -5.22 12.94
N LEU A 107 13.57 -5.62 12.68
CA LEU A 107 14.72 -5.38 13.53
C LEU A 107 15.85 -4.81 12.68
N GLY A 108 16.53 -3.78 13.19
CA GLY A 108 17.78 -3.27 12.62
C GLY A 108 18.90 -3.38 13.64
N ILE A 109 20.02 -4.02 13.26
CA ILE A 109 21.17 -4.26 14.12
C ILE A 109 22.39 -3.64 13.46
N PRO A 110 23.02 -2.62 14.08
CA PRO A 110 24.29 -2.10 13.61
C PRO A 110 25.44 -3.07 13.95
N PHE A 111 26.35 -3.23 13.02
CA PHE A 111 27.59 -3.97 13.18
C PHE A 111 28.78 -3.04 12.94
N GLY A 112 29.41 -2.57 14.02
CA GLY A 112 30.45 -1.56 13.94
C GLY A 112 29.90 -0.21 13.43
N GLU A 113 30.77 0.62 12.87
CA GLU A 113 30.44 1.99 12.47
C GLU A 113 29.78 2.06 11.08
N ASN A 114 30.00 1.08 10.22
CA ASN A 114 29.70 1.18 8.79
C ASN A 114 28.74 0.12 8.26
N MET A 115 28.31 -0.84 9.06
CA MET A 115 27.45 -1.91 8.60
C MET A 115 26.17 -2.00 9.40
N MET A 116 25.05 -2.25 8.71
CA MET A 116 23.75 -2.48 9.32
C MET A 116 23.08 -3.70 8.70
N MET A 117 22.52 -4.54 9.52
CA MET A 117 21.66 -5.63 9.09
C MET A 117 20.23 -5.37 9.52
N ASP A 118 19.31 -5.44 8.57
CA ASP A 118 17.89 -5.31 8.79
C ASP A 118 17.19 -6.64 8.49
N ALA A 119 16.28 -7.04 9.34
CA ALA A 119 15.35 -8.13 9.08
C ALA A 119 13.91 -7.64 9.27
N ALA A 120 13.02 -8.01 8.36
CA ALA A 120 11.61 -7.65 8.45
C ALA A 120 10.72 -8.81 8.08
N PHE A 121 9.61 -8.94 8.79
CA PHE A 121 8.50 -9.82 8.49
C PHE A 121 7.30 -8.98 8.06
N LEU A 122 6.68 -9.35 6.95
CA LEU A 122 5.46 -8.73 6.44
C LEU A 122 4.38 -9.79 6.27
N SER A 123 3.21 -9.51 6.80
CA SER A 123 2.00 -10.31 6.59
C SER A 123 0.97 -9.46 5.84
N THR A 124 0.51 -9.95 4.70
CA THR A 124 -0.51 -9.30 3.88
C THR A 124 -1.73 -10.19 3.80
N SER A 125 -2.88 -9.67 4.16
CA SER A 125 -4.18 -10.35 4.08
C SER A 125 -5.11 -9.62 3.13
N TRP A 126 -5.85 -10.38 2.32
CA TRP A 126 -6.95 -9.88 1.49
C TRP A 126 -7.91 -11.01 1.15
N SER A 127 -9.15 -10.65 0.80
CA SER A 127 -10.11 -11.58 0.25
C SER A 127 -10.28 -11.32 -1.25
N LYS A 128 -10.52 -12.34 -2.03
CA LYS A 128 -10.86 -12.22 -3.44
C LYS A 128 -12.03 -13.14 -3.78
N GLN A 129 -12.88 -12.70 -4.70
CA GLN A 129 -13.87 -13.57 -5.31
C GLN A 129 -13.22 -14.28 -6.50
N SER A 130 -13.34 -15.59 -6.53
CA SER A 130 -12.86 -16.43 -7.61
C SER A 130 -14.02 -17.23 -8.17
N SER A 131 -14.17 -17.27 -9.49
CA SER A 131 -15.17 -18.12 -10.17
C SER A 131 -14.47 -18.94 -11.24
N ASP A 132 -14.79 -20.21 -11.30
CA ASP A 132 -14.34 -21.16 -12.31
C ASP A 132 -15.51 -22.03 -12.78
N SER A 133 -15.22 -23.04 -13.63
CA SER A 133 -16.22 -23.96 -14.14
C SER A 133 -16.90 -24.81 -13.06
N TYR A 134 -16.28 -24.96 -11.89
CA TYR A 134 -16.78 -25.76 -10.77
C TYR A 134 -17.50 -24.90 -9.74
N THR A 135 -17.18 -23.60 -9.67
CA THR A 135 -17.79 -22.63 -8.77
C THR A 135 -18.36 -21.42 -9.53
N PRO A 136 -19.39 -21.66 -10.38
CA PRO A 136 -19.91 -20.61 -11.28
C PRO A 136 -20.55 -19.42 -10.52
N TYR A 137 -20.95 -19.64 -9.29
CA TYR A 137 -21.48 -18.56 -8.41
C TYR A 137 -20.38 -17.79 -7.66
N GLY A 138 -19.12 -18.18 -7.90
CA GLY A 138 -17.96 -17.61 -7.21
C GLY A 138 -17.76 -18.19 -5.81
N ALA A 139 -16.51 -18.29 -5.42
CA ALA A 139 -16.08 -18.61 -4.07
C ALA A 139 -15.29 -17.43 -3.49
N MET A 140 -15.49 -17.15 -2.21
CA MET A 140 -14.64 -16.22 -1.48
C MET A 140 -13.39 -16.95 -1.03
N GLU A 141 -12.23 -16.42 -1.42
CA GLU A 141 -10.93 -16.91 -1.00
C GLU A 141 -10.25 -15.89 -0.10
N ASP A 142 -9.91 -16.29 1.12
CA ASP A 142 -9.08 -15.50 2.01
C ASP A 142 -7.61 -15.86 1.78
N VAL A 143 -6.83 -14.87 1.38
CA VAL A 143 -5.41 -15.04 1.04
C VAL A 143 -4.56 -14.40 2.12
N LEU A 144 -3.62 -15.16 2.64
CA LEU A 144 -2.58 -14.69 3.55
C LEU A 144 -1.21 -14.90 2.90
N SER A 145 -0.47 -13.83 2.73
CA SER A 145 0.89 -13.86 2.17
C SER A 145 1.90 -13.35 3.20
N ASN A 146 2.84 -14.20 3.57
CA ASN A 146 3.91 -13.87 4.50
C ASN A 146 5.23 -13.74 3.76
N ARG A 147 6.04 -12.72 4.10
CA ARG A 147 7.36 -12.47 3.53
C ARG A 147 8.36 -12.15 4.63
N ILE A 148 9.56 -12.70 4.48
CA ILE A 148 10.73 -12.35 5.28
C ILE A 148 11.70 -11.63 4.36
N LEU A 149 12.17 -10.47 4.78
CA LEU A 149 13.14 -9.65 4.08
C LEU A 149 14.38 -9.52 4.97
N VAL A 150 15.55 -9.71 4.39
CA VAL A 150 16.84 -9.47 5.07
C VAL A 150 17.65 -8.55 4.17
N ASN A 151 18.20 -7.51 4.75
CA ASN A 151 19.04 -6.54 4.07
C ASN A 151 20.34 -6.34 4.85
N VAL A 152 21.45 -6.20 4.14
CA VAL A 152 22.72 -5.81 4.71
C VAL A 152 23.20 -4.56 3.98
N SER A 153 23.41 -3.50 4.73
CA SER A 153 23.89 -2.21 4.23
C SER A 153 25.29 -1.95 4.72
N TYR A 154 26.17 -1.46 3.85
CA TYR A 154 27.51 -1.01 4.20
C TYR A 154 27.72 0.42 3.70
N LEU A 155 28.16 1.29 4.61
CA LEU A 155 28.48 2.68 4.31
C LEU A 155 29.98 2.83 4.09
N PHE A 156 30.39 3.11 2.85
CA PHE A 156 31.79 3.41 2.54
C PHE A 156 32.10 4.84 3.02
N SER A 157 32.93 4.97 4.06
CA SER A 157 33.47 6.26 4.45
C SER A 157 34.46 6.72 3.37
N ARG A 158 34.22 7.85 2.75
CA ARG A 158 35.16 8.51 1.85
C ARG A 158 36.05 9.40 2.74
N ASN A 159 37.28 8.96 2.99
CA ASN A 159 38.31 9.83 3.57
C ASN A 159 38.60 11.00 2.64
#